data_f61c7d72b3617965a6e1f6ed04ea27bc
#
_entry.id   f61c7d72b3617965a6e1f6ed04ea27bc
#
_cell.length_a   1.000
_cell.length_b   1.000
_cell.length_c   1.000
_cell.angle_alpha   90.00
_cell.angle_beta   90.00
_cell.angle_gamma   90.00
#
_symmetry.space_group_name_H-M   'P 1'
#
loop_
_entity.id
_entity.type
_entity.pdbx_description
1 polymer ?
#
loop_
_entity_poly.entity_id
_entity_poly.type
_entity_poly.pdbx_seq_one_letter_code
_entity_poly.pdbx_strand_id
1 'polypeptide(L)'
;AIDSVKADMTIFDSSGIEAFVTENNPKYANRIIKHLKAYAKSMGFDKNYDPYRAAYGNMPSHAASNPAIKQLYINGHFCYVFKFGIVTNGLGIVRHIAFYNKDFMDSHPDIVIDKKSDSPDEDKTAHDSKLLIPTLKDFFKKHPLINPKVFLGDAAFDSALLYKDLLSGNTFGENRHFSKAYIPLNHRSQLKSEDYSINENGIPCCPKDSTLPMRSEGTATRKNGLVRYKFSCPKVKWIKDPVTGKQKRQCQCEQPCTDSPSGRMVYIYPEKDFRSYPGTLRGTEEWDNSYKLRTV
;
A
#
# COMPACT_ATOMS: atom_id res chain seq x y z
N ALA A 1 3.50 -30.53 -9.93
CA ALA A 1 3.14 -30.19 -8.55
C ALA A 1 2.78 -28.70 -8.49
N ILE A 2 1.75 -28.33 -7.75
CA ILE A 2 1.36 -26.91 -7.53
C ILE A 2 2.39 -26.31 -6.56
N ASP A 3 2.90 -25.13 -6.91
CA ASP A 3 3.75 -24.34 -6.02
C ASP A 3 2.92 -23.85 -4.81
N SER A 4 3.08 -24.54 -3.68
CA SER A 4 2.31 -24.27 -2.48
C SER A 4 2.59 -22.88 -1.89
N VAL A 5 3.79 -22.34 -2.07
CA VAL A 5 4.16 -21.00 -1.58
C VAL A 5 3.39 -19.94 -2.36
N LYS A 6 3.37 -20.03 -3.70
CA LYS A 6 2.58 -19.13 -4.54
C LYS A 6 1.08 -19.31 -4.33
N ALA A 7 0.63 -20.56 -4.13
CA ALA A 7 -0.76 -20.84 -3.84
C ALA A 7 -1.24 -20.23 -2.51
N ASP A 8 -0.37 -20.10 -1.50
CA ASP A 8 -0.68 -19.50 -0.20
C ASP A 8 -0.70 -17.97 -0.19
N MET A 9 -0.34 -17.32 -1.30
CA MET A 9 -0.36 -15.86 -1.40
C MET A 9 -1.77 -15.35 -1.68
N THR A 10 -2.06 -14.16 -1.19
CA THR A 10 -3.26 -13.38 -1.54
C THR A 10 -2.80 -12.05 -2.10
N ILE A 11 -3.18 -11.78 -3.33
CA ILE A 11 -2.88 -10.54 -4.04
C ILE A 11 -4.20 -9.83 -4.26
N PHE A 12 -4.25 -8.56 -3.89
CA PHE A 12 -5.42 -7.72 -4.16
C PHE A 12 -5.03 -6.54 -5.02
N ASP A 13 -5.86 -6.28 -6.02
CA ASP A 13 -5.81 -5.06 -6.81
C ASP A 13 -7.22 -4.64 -7.21
N SER A 14 -7.41 -3.36 -7.53
CA SER A 14 -8.66 -2.85 -8.06
C SER A 14 -8.47 -2.29 -9.47
N SER A 15 -9.49 -2.39 -10.28
CA SER A 15 -9.50 -1.88 -11.65
C SER A 15 -10.91 -1.45 -12.04
N GLY A 16 -11.10 -1.07 -13.28
CA GLY A 16 -12.39 -0.73 -13.84
C GLY A 16 -12.58 -1.31 -15.23
N ILE A 17 -13.79 -1.80 -15.50
CA ILE A 17 -14.20 -2.16 -16.85
C ILE A 17 -14.85 -0.94 -17.49
N GLU A 18 -14.28 -0.45 -18.58
CA GLU A 18 -14.84 0.68 -19.33
C GLU A 18 -16.24 0.34 -19.82
N ALA A 19 -17.20 1.21 -19.51
CA ALA A 19 -18.59 0.98 -19.78
C ALA A 19 -19.02 1.58 -21.13
N PHE A 20 -19.96 0.94 -21.80
CA PHE A 20 -20.62 1.46 -23.00
C PHE A 20 -21.68 2.51 -22.59
N VAL A 21 -21.22 3.72 -22.31
CA VAL A 21 -22.07 4.86 -21.91
C VAL A 21 -21.78 6.08 -22.79
N THR A 22 -22.73 7.00 -22.84
CA THR A 22 -22.62 8.23 -23.65
C THR A 22 -21.40 9.05 -23.26
N GLU A 23 -21.07 9.09 -21.97
CA GLU A 23 -19.96 9.86 -21.40
C GLU A 23 -18.59 9.35 -21.87
N ASN A 24 -18.46 8.07 -22.22
CA ASN A 24 -17.25 7.50 -22.81
C ASN A 24 -17.14 7.76 -24.32
N ASN A 25 -18.19 8.30 -24.96
CA ASN A 25 -18.12 8.63 -26.36
C ASN A 25 -17.20 9.86 -26.57
N PRO A 26 -16.16 9.79 -27.41
CA PRO A 26 -15.28 10.92 -27.70
C PRO A 26 -16.00 12.19 -28.13
N LYS A 27 -17.14 12.07 -28.84
CA LYS A 27 -17.95 13.21 -29.26
C LYS A 27 -18.55 13.96 -28.07
N TYR A 28 -18.86 13.27 -26.97
CA TYR A 28 -19.40 13.87 -25.76
C TYR A 28 -18.34 14.77 -25.09
N ALA A 29 -17.15 14.24 -24.83
CA ALA A 29 -16.03 14.98 -24.27
C ALA A 29 -15.60 16.15 -25.17
N ASN A 30 -15.48 15.92 -26.49
CA ASN A 30 -15.12 16.95 -27.45
C ASN A 30 -16.11 18.12 -27.51
N ARG A 31 -17.41 17.86 -27.31
CA ARG A 31 -18.43 18.93 -27.22
C ARG A 31 -18.15 19.84 -26.02
N ILE A 32 -17.87 19.26 -24.83
CA ILE A 32 -17.54 20.02 -23.62
C ILE A 32 -16.26 20.80 -23.83
N ILE A 33 -15.19 20.18 -24.34
CA ILE A 33 -13.91 20.85 -24.65
C ILE A 33 -14.11 22.03 -25.59
N LYS A 34 -14.93 21.88 -26.62
CA LYS A 34 -15.24 22.99 -27.58
C LYS A 34 -15.91 24.17 -26.88
N HIS A 35 -16.87 23.91 -25.98
CA HIS A 35 -17.52 24.98 -25.21
C HIS A 35 -16.53 25.66 -24.25
N LEU A 36 -15.67 24.90 -23.56
CA LEU A 36 -14.67 25.44 -22.66
C LEU A 36 -13.62 26.28 -23.39
N LYS A 37 -13.21 25.87 -24.59
CA LYS A 37 -12.30 26.67 -25.45
C LYS A 37 -12.93 27.99 -25.86
N ALA A 38 -14.21 27.98 -26.28
CA ALA A 38 -14.93 29.19 -26.63
C ALA A 38 -15.11 30.12 -25.42
N TYR A 39 -15.45 29.56 -24.26
CA TYR A 39 -15.55 30.31 -23.02
C TYR A 39 -14.23 30.94 -22.58
N ALA A 40 -13.15 30.19 -22.57
CA ALA A 40 -11.81 30.68 -22.23
C ALA A 40 -11.38 31.83 -23.16
N LYS A 41 -11.67 31.72 -24.46
CA LYS A 41 -11.36 32.77 -25.45
C LYS A 41 -12.19 34.06 -25.14
N SER A 42 -13.47 33.92 -24.81
CA SER A 42 -14.32 35.08 -24.50
C SER A 42 -13.92 35.79 -23.21
N MET A 43 -13.42 35.04 -22.23
CA MET A 43 -12.98 35.58 -20.93
C MET A 43 -11.50 36.01 -20.90
N GLY A 44 -10.74 35.85 -22.00
CA GLY A 44 -9.34 36.23 -22.07
C GLY A 44 -8.44 35.41 -21.14
N PHE A 45 -8.77 34.16 -20.90
CA PHE A 45 -7.97 33.31 -20.02
C PHE A 45 -6.53 33.14 -20.54
N ASP A 46 -5.61 33.04 -19.58
CA ASP A 46 -4.18 32.84 -19.78
C ASP A 46 -3.88 31.58 -20.62
N LYS A 47 -2.70 31.58 -21.25
CA LYS A 47 -2.16 30.44 -22.00
C LYS A 47 -2.00 29.16 -21.17
N ASN A 48 -2.01 29.27 -19.84
CA ASN A 48 -1.93 28.14 -18.90
C ASN A 48 -3.29 27.43 -18.67
N TYR A 49 -4.40 27.96 -19.19
CA TYR A 49 -5.68 27.29 -19.08
C TYR A 49 -5.75 26.06 -19.99
N ASP A 50 -5.87 24.87 -19.37
CA ASP A 50 -6.01 23.60 -20.07
C ASP A 50 -7.51 23.20 -20.15
N PRO A 51 -8.16 23.37 -21.32
CA PRO A 51 -9.55 23.02 -21.50
C PRO A 51 -9.80 21.50 -21.48
N TYR A 52 -8.80 20.68 -21.71
CA TYR A 52 -8.90 19.23 -21.62
C TYR A 52 -9.00 18.81 -20.16
N ARG A 53 -8.11 19.31 -19.31
CA ARG A 53 -8.17 19.07 -17.85
C ARG A 53 -9.46 19.61 -17.24
N ALA A 54 -9.87 20.80 -17.66
CA ALA A 54 -11.13 21.41 -17.20
C ALA A 54 -12.36 20.63 -17.64
N ALA A 55 -12.34 20.00 -18.82
CA ALA A 55 -13.45 19.19 -19.31
C ALA A 55 -13.78 18.03 -18.36
N TYR A 56 -12.77 17.30 -17.89
CA TYR A 56 -12.99 16.19 -16.95
C TYR A 56 -13.52 16.64 -15.60
N GLY A 57 -13.13 17.82 -15.13
CA GLY A 57 -13.72 18.45 -13.92
C GLY A 57 -15.17 18.89 -14.07
N ASN A 58 -15.62 19.13 -15.33
CA ASN A 58 -16.98 19.55 -15.66
C ASN A 58 -17.87 18.40 -16.17
N MET A 59 -17.32 17.18 -16.29
CA MET A 59 -18.11 16.00 -16.62
C MET A 59 -18.83 15.46 -15.36
N PRO A 60 -19.99 14.79 -15.52
CA PRO A 60 -20.67 14.15 -14.40
C PRO A 60 -19.76 13.19 -13.63
N SER A 61 -19.96 13.05 -12.33
CA SER A 61 -19.20 12.10 -11.51
C SER A 61 -19.55 10.63 -11.81
N HIS A 62 -20.71 10.39 -12.38
CA HIS A 62 -21.23 9.08 -12.79
C HIS A 62 -21.98 9.16 -14.12
N ALA A 63 -22.17 8.03 -14.77
CA ALA A 63 -22.96 7.95 -16.00
C ALA A 63 -24.45 8.16 -15.72
N ALA A 64 -25.12 8.90 -16.60
CA ALA A 64 -26.56 9.18 -16.47
C ALA A 64 -27.41 7.90 -16.53
N SER A 65 -26.97 6.90 -17.28
CA SER A 65 -27.66 5.61 -17.44
C SER A 65 -27.56 4.69 -16.21
N ASN A 66 -26.47 4.80 -15.43
CA ASN A 66 -26.23 3.98 -14.24
C ASN A 66 -25.27 4.66 -13.26
N PRO A 67 -25.73 5.05 -12.05
CA PRO A 67 -24.91 5.73 -11.04
C PRO A 67 -23.76 4.89 -10.49
N ALA A 68 -23.76 3.56 -10.67
CA ALA A 68 -22.64 2.70 -10.28
C ALA A 68 -21.45 2.81 -11.23
N ILE A 69 -21.66 3.35 -12.45
CA ILE A 69 -20.62 3.62 -13.44
C ILE A 69 -20.04 5.00 -13.14
N LYS A 70 -18.85 5.06 -12.61
CA LYS A 70 -18.21 6.28 -12.15
C LYS A 70 -16.99 6.65 -12.97
N GLN A 71 -16.67 7.95 -13.00
CA GLN A 71 -15.49 8.45 -13.65
C GLN A 71 -14.24 8.01 -12.86
N LEU A 72 -13.29 7.38 -13.55
CA LEU A 72 -12.02 6.94 -13.00
C LEU A 72 -10.88 7.22 -13.98
N TYR A 73 -9.65 7.42 -13.45
CA TYR A 73 -8.44 7.50 -14.25
C TYR A 73 -7.81 6.11 -14.28
N ILE A 74 -7.87 5.44 -15.42
CA ILE A 74 -7.26 4.11 -15.65
C ILE A 74 -6.54 4.10 -17.01
N ASN A 75 -5.52 3.28 -17.14
CA ASN A 75 -4.77 3.11 -18.39
C ASN A 75 -4.32 4.42 -19.06
N GLY A 76 -4.05 5.45 -18.25
CA GLY A 76 -3.56 6.74 -18.75
C GLY A 76 -4.63 7.73 -19.22
N HIS A 77 -5.92 7.44 -19.07
CA HIS A 77 -7.01 8.34 -19.43
C HIS A 77 -8.18 8.29 -18.45
N PHE A 78 -9.03 9.31 -18.48
CA PHE A 78 -10.28 9.32 -17.74
C PHE A 78 -11.39 8.64 -18.56
N CYS A 79 -12.08 7.71 -17.92
CA CYS A 79 -13.25 7.05 -18.50
C CYS A 79 -14.27 6.67 -17.40
N TYR A 80 -15.48 6.31 -17.83
CA TYR A 80 -16.55 5.83 -16.97
C TYR A 80 -16.52 4.32 -16.91
N VAL A 81 -16.38 3.78 -15.71
CA VAL A 81 -16.11 2.37 -15.49
C VAL A 81 -16.99 1.75 -14.42
N PHE A 82 -17.22 0.46 -14.52
CA PHE A 82 -17.56 -0.37 -13.39
C PHE A 82 -16.28 -0.70 -12.61
N LYS A 83 -16.14 -0.14 -11.41
CA LYS A 83 -15.02 -0.46 -10.53
C LYS A 83 -15.22 -1.82 -9.88
N PHE A 84 -14.15 -2.60 -9.82
CA PHE A 84 -14.14 -3.91 -9.17
C PHE A 84 -12.79 -4.17 -8.49
N GLY A 85 -12.79 -5.08 -7.53
CA GLY A 85 -11.58 -5.60 -6.90
C GLY A 85 -11.40 -7.07 -7.24
N ILE A 86 -10.17 -7.49 -7.44
CA ILE A 86 -9.79 -8.86 -7.70
C ILE A 86 -8.90 -9.38 -6.58
N VAL A 87 -9.20 -10.57 -6.10
CA VAL A 87 -8.34 -11.36 -5.23
C VAL A 87 -7.78 -12.54 -6.03
N THR A 88 -6.46 -12.57 -6.18
CA THR A 88 -5.75 -13.66 -6.85
C THR A 88 -4.76 -14.33 -5.90
N ASN A 89 -4.10 -15.38 -6.35
CA ASN A 89 -2.93 -15.95 -5.69
C ASN A 89 -1.65 -15.70 -6.52
N GLY A 90 -0.50 -16.09 -6.00
CA GLY A 90 0.78 -15.95 -6.70
C GLY A 90 0.95 -16.82 -7.96
N LEU A 91 -0.05 -17.64 -8.30
CA LEU A 91 -0.14 -18.39 -9.56
C LEU A 91 -1.00 -17.65 -10.60
N GLY A 92 -1.51 -16.45 -10.31
CA GLY A 92 -2.41 -15.71 -11.19
C GLY A 92 -3.85 -16.23 -11.20
N ILE A 93 -4.23 -17.15 -10.31
CA ILE A 93 -5.58 -17.70 -10.27
C ILE A 93 -6.50 -16.73 -9.53
N VAL A 94 -7.54 -16.26 -10.23
CA VAL A 94 -8.60 -15.43 -9.62
C VAL A 94 -9.41 -16.27 -8.64
N ARG A 95 -9.47 -15.83 -7.40
CA ARG A 95 -10.21 -16.48 -6.31
C ARG A 95 -11.50 -15.76 -5.94
N HIS A 96 -11.52 -14.45 -6.14
CA HIS A 96 -12.69 -13.64 -5.84
C HIS A 96 -12.70 -12.37 -6.69
N ILE A 97 -13.90 -11.95 -7.09
CA ILE A 97 -14.16 -10.66 -7.74
C ILE A 97 -15.29 -9.99 -6.98
N ALA A 98 -15.10 -8.74 -6.59
CA ALA A 98 -16.12 -7.90 -5.97
C ALA A 98 -16.39 -6.70 -6.89
N PHE A 99 -17.63 -6.55 -7.36
CA PHE A 99 -18.07 -5.34 -8.05
C PHE A 99 -18.57 -4.33 -7.02
N TYR A 100 -18.02 -3.12 -7.06
CA TYR A 100 -18.36 -2.05 -6.10
C TYR A 100 -19.62 -1.30 -6.55
N ASN A 101 -20.69 -2.06 -6.71
CA ASN A 101 -22.04 -1.57 -7.02
C ASN A 101 -22.80 -1.20 -5.75
N LYS A 102 -24.07 -0.81 -5.91
CA LYS A 102 -24.92 -0.45 -4.79
C LYS A 102 -25.06 -1.59 -3.76
N ASP A 103 -25.27 -2.84 -4.22
CA ASP A 103 -25.47 -3.99 -3.32
C ASP A 103 -24.23 -4.24 -2.44
N PHE A 104 -23.03 -4.09 -3.02
CA PHE A 104 -21.79 -4.17 -2.26
C PHE A 104 -21.69 -3.06 -1.22
N MET A 105 -22.00 -1.81 -1.60
CA MET A 105 -21.95 -0.67 -0.68
C MET A 105 -22.99 -0.76 0.42
N ASP A 106 -24.21 -1.21 0.12
CA ASP A 106 -25.28 -1.42 1.09
C ASP A 106 -24.92 -2.53 2.10
N SER A 107 -24.17 -3.55 1.68
CA SER A 107 -23.68 -4.63 2.55
C SER A 107 -22.46 -4.24 3.40
N HIS A 108 -21.81 -3.11 3.08
CA HIS A 108 -20.63 -2.60 3.78
C HIS A 108 -20.79 -1.12 4.16
N PRO A 109 -21.71 -0.79 5.09
CA PRO A 109 -22.03 0.59 5.47
C PRO A 109 -20.86 1.35 6.12
N ASP A 110 -19.83 0.63 6.57
CA ASP A 110 -18.60 1.21 7.13
C ASP A 110 -17.71 1.89 6.08
N ILE A 111 -17.98 1.67 4.78
CA ILE A 111 -17.23 2.30 3.71
C ILE A 111 -17.65 3.77 3.59
N VAL A 112 -16.81 4.66 4.09
CA VAL A 112 -17.00 6.10 3.92
C VAL A 112 -16.45 6.53 2.57
N ILE A 113 -17.30 7.11 1.72
CA ILE A 113 -16.90 7.74 0.46
C ILE A 113 -16.52 9.17 0.74
N ASP A 114 -15.27 9.55 0.43
CA ASP A 114 -14.83 10.94 0.56
C ASP A 114 -15.47 11.76 -0.56
N LYS A 115 -16.16 12.85 -0.23
CA LYS A 115 -16.70 13.79 -1.21
C LYS A 115 -15.60 14.71 -1.75
N LYS A 116 -15.67 15.05 -3.03
CA LYS A 116 -14.71 15.99 -3.65
C LYS A 116 -14.98 17.45 -3.25
N SER A 117 -16.24 17.76 -2.99
CA SER A 117 -16.72 19.08 -2.60
C SER A 117 -17.97 18.93 -1.73
N ASP A 118 -18.48 20.03 -1.21
CA ASP A 118 -19.75 20.07 -0.47
C ASP A 118 -20.99 19.88 -1.37
N SER A 119 -20.80 19.68 -2.68
CA SER A 119 -21.90 19.40 -3.60
C SER A 119 -22.48 18.00 -3.32
N PRO A 120 -23.81 17.86 -3.13
CA PRO A 120 -24.44 16.57 -2.87
C PRO A 120 -24.31 15.57 -4.03
N ASP A 121 -24.02 16.05 -5.25
CA ASP A 121 -23.96 15.24 -6.47
C ASP A 121 -22.54 14.73 -6.80
N GLU A 122 -21.53 15.12 -6.01
CA GLU A 122 -20.15 14.72 -6.25
C GLU A 122 -19.72 13.54 -5.38
N ASP A 123 -20.20 12.36 -5.71
CA ASP A 123 -19.69 11.12 -5.12
C ASP A 123 -18.34 10.72 -5.76
N LYS A 124 -17.28 10.74 -4.95
CA LYS A 124 -16.04 10.03 -5.33
C LYS A 124 -16.26 8.52 -5.32
N THR A 125 -15.55 7.83 -6.20
CA THR A 125 -15.33 6.40 -6.03
C THR A 125 -14.62 6.15 -4.70
N ALA A 126 -15.03 5.14 -3.95
CA ALA A 126 -14.31 4.75 -2.75
C ALA A 126 -12.85 4.40 -3.11
N HIS A 127 -11.91 4.89 -2.30
CA HIS A 127 -10.49 4.58 -2.46
C HIS A 127 -10.22 3.09 -2.27
N ASP A 128 -9.26 2.55 -3.01
CA ASP A 128 -8.87 1.13 -2.97
C ASP A 128 -8.51 0.68 -1.55
N SER A 129 -7.85 1.54 -0.78
CA SER A 129 -7.52 1.29 0.62
C SER A 129 -8.74 1.07 1.53
N LYS A 130 -9.90 1.63 1.18
CA LYS A 130 -11.16 1.42 1.91
C LYS A 130 -11.92 0.19 1.44
N LEU A 131 -11.65 -0.28 0.22
CA LEU A 131 -12.30 -1.42 -0.40
C LEU A 131 -11.61 -2.75 -0.10
N LEU A 132 -10.32 -2.72 0.27
CA LEU A 132 -9.51 -3.90 0.55
C LEU A 132 -10.13 -4.80 1.64
N ILE A 133 -10.32 -4.26 2.84
CA ILE A 133 -10.80 -5.06 3.98
C ILE A 133 -12.21 -5.62 3.76
N PRO A 134 -13.20 -4.83 3.29
CA PRO A 134 -14.52 -5.36 2.91
C PRO A 134 -14.44 -6.49 1.89
N THR A 135 -13.64 -6.33 0.83
CA THR A 135 -13.47 -7.37 -0.20
C THR A 135 -12.86 -8.64 0.37
N LEU A 136 -11.85 -8.53 1.24
CA LEU A 136 -11.25 -9.69 1.90
C LEU A 136 -12.21 -10.36 2.88
N LYS A 137 -13.06 -9.61 3.58
CA LYS A 137 -14.12 -10.18 4.43
C LYS A 137 -15.08 -11.05 3.61
N ASP A 138 -15.54 -10.54 2.47
CA ASP A 138 -16.40 -11.29 1.55
C ASP A 138 -15.69 -12.52 0.98
N PHE A 139 -14.43 -12.38 0.60
CA PHE A 139 -13.60 -13.48 0.13
C PHE A 139 -13.52 -14.60 1.19
N PHE A 140 -13.14 -14.26 2.42
CA PHE A 140 -13.01 -15.26 3.49
C PHE A 140 -14.34 -15.86 3.93
N LYS A 141 -15.44 -15.11 3.85
CA LYS A 141 -16.79 -15.61 4.11
C LYS A 141 -17.20 -16.67 3.09
N LYS A 142 -16.89 -16.44 1.79
CA LYS A 142 -17.18 -17.37 0.70
C LYS A 142 -16.25 -18.59 0.70
N HIS A 143 -15.03 -18.43 1.20
CA HIS A 143 -13.97 -19.44 1.19
C HIS A 143 -13.44 -19.74 2.60
N PRO A 144 -14.25 -20.33 3.49
CA PRO A 144 -13.91 -20.50 4.90
C PRO A 144 -12.72 -21.43 5.16
N LEU A 145 -12.39 -22.31 4.21
CA LEU A 145 -11.26 -23.24 4.31
C LEU A 145 -9.93 -22.63 3.88
N ILE A 146 -9.94 -21.48 3.19
CA ILE A 146 -8.72 -20.80 2.74
C ILE A 146 -8.19 -19.93 3.88
N ASN A 147 -6.93 -20.13 4.25
CA ASN A 147 -6.25 -19.34 5.29
C ASN A 147 -4.83 -18.95 4.84
N PRO A 148 -4.68 -18.09 3.82
CA PRO A 148 -3.38 -17.68 3.29
C PRO A 148 -2.61 -16.86 4.33
N LYS A 149 -1.28 -16.99 4.31
CA LYS A 149 -0.39 -16.34 5.28
C LYS A 149 0.36 -15.14 4.71
N VAL A 150 0.30 -14.93 3.41
CA VAL A 150 1.04 -13.87 2.72
C VAL A 150 0.08 -12.98 1.95
N PHE A 151 0.18 -11.66 2.18
CA PHE A 151 -0.55 -10.64 1.45
C PHE A 151 0.39 -9.82 0.55
N LEU A 152 -0.05 -9.49 -0.67
CA LEU A 152 0.63 -8.59 -1.59
C LEU A 152 -0.33 -7.48 -2.03
N GLY A 153 0.15 -6.24 -1.98
CA GLY A 153 -0.61 -5.06 -2.42
C GLY A 153 0.32 -3.94 -2.87
N ASP A 154 -0.24 -2.91 -3.51
CA ASP A 154 0.54 -1.76 -3.91
C ASP A 154 0.74 -0.74 -2.76
N ALA A 155 1.49 0.34 -3.04
CA ALA A 155 1.76 1.39 -2.05
C ALA A 155 0.52 2.19 -1.61
N ALA A 156 -0.62 2.06 -2.30
CA ALA A 156 -1.88 2.68 -1.89
C ALA A 156 -2.42 2.05 -0.59
N PHE A 157 -2.00 0.82 -0.28
CA PHE A 157 -2.37 0.10 0.94
C PHE A 157 -1.40 0.33 2.11
N ASP A 158 -0.35 1.15 1.95
CA ASP A 158 0.59 1.47 3.02
C ASP A 158 -0.03 2.39 4.08
N SER A 159 -0.78 1.81 4.99
CA SER A 159 -1.46 2.46 6.10
C SER A 159 -1.36 1.63 7.37
N ALA A 160 -1.05 2.28 8.50
CA ALA A 160 -0.93 1.62 9.80
C ALA A 160 -2.19 0.84 10.20
N LEU A 161 -3.37 1.37 9.86
CA LEU A 161 -4.66 0.71 10.12
C LEU A 161 -4.80 -0.56 9.27
N LEU A 162 -4.52 -0.48 7.97
CA LEU A 162 -4.59 -1.65 7.09
C LEU A 162 -3.63 -2.75 7.49
N TYR A 163 -2.38 -2.41 7.85
CA TYR A 163 -1.45 -3.41 8.36
C TYR A 163 -1.95 -4.06 9.65
N LYS A 164 -2.56 -3.29 10.56
CA LYS A 164 -3.15 -3.84 11.78
C LYS A 164 -4.26 -4.83 11.45
N ASP A 165 -5.16 -4.48 10.51
CA ASP A 165 -6.25 -5.35 10.07
C ASP A 165 -5.74 -6.62 9.37
N LEU A 166 -4.68 -6.50 8.56
CA LEU A 166 -4.12 -7.62 7.82
C LEU A 166 -3.29 -8.56 8.71
N LEU A 167 -2.44 -8.01 9.59
CA LEU A 167 -1.38 -8.75 10.29
C LEU A 167 -1.71 -9.08 11.75
N SER A 168 -2.71 -8.44 12.33
CA SER A 168 -3.12 -8.69 13.71
C SER A 168 -4.61 -8.57 13.89
N GLY A 169 -5.12 -9.17 14.95
CA GLY A 169 -6.53 -9.08 15.27
C GLY A 169 -7.41 -10.12 14.57
N ASN A 170 -8.72 -9.95 14.75
CA ASN A 170 -9.75 -10.88 14.30
C ASN A 170 -10.60 -10.31 13.16
N THR A 171 -10.00 -9.44 12.34
CA THR A 171 -10.70 -8.74 11.25
C THR A 171 -11.39 -9.69 10.27
N PHE A 172 -10.81 -10.87 10.04
CA PHE A 172 -11.31 -11.89 9.12
C PHE A 172 -11.85 -13.14 9.84
N GLY A 173 -11.97 -13.11 11.15
CA GLY A 173 -12.37 -14.22 12.00
C GLY A 173 -11.26 -14.66 12.96
N GLU A 174 -11.62 -15.53 13.90
CA GLU A 174 -10.69 -16.00 14.92
C GLU A 174 -9.47 -16.70 14.30
N ASN A 175 -8.27 -16.30 14.74
CA ASN A 175 -6.98 -16.83 14.27
C ASN A 175 -6.74 -16.69 12.74
N ARG A 176 -7.46 -15.79 12.06
CA ARG A 176 -7.31 -15.55 10.63
C ARG A 176 -6.70 -14.19 10.37
N HIS A 177 -5.40 -14.20 10.09
CA HIS A 177 -4.62 -13.04 9.71
C HIS A 177 -3.43 -13.48 8.85
N PHE A 178 -2.86 -12.53 8.12
CA PHE A 178 -1.63 -12.77 7.37
C PHE A 178 -0.41 -12.67 8.32
N SER A 179 0.63 -13.43 8.04
CA SER A 179 1.89 -13.36 8.79
C SER A 179 2.88 -12.38 8.17
N LYS A 180 2.73 -12.11 6.87
CA LYS A 180 3.58 -11.19 6.10
C LYS A 180 2.73 -10.36 5.14
N ALA A 181 3.11 -9.08 4.95
CA ALA A 181 2.53 -8.22 3.94
C ALA A 181 3.63 -7.58 3.09
N TYR A 182 3.60 -7.82 1.80
CA TYR A 182 4.50 -7.23 0.82
C TYR A 182 3.80 -6.00 0.21
N ILE A 183 3.96 -4.86 0.86
CA ILE A 183 3.41 -3.57 0.46
C ILE A 183 4.56 -2.56 0.47
N PRO A 184 4.89 -1.89 -0.65
CA PRO A 184 5.91 -0.83 -0.68
C PRO A 184 5.51 0.34 0.21
N LEU A 185 6.47 1.07 0.73
CA LEU A 185 6.20 2.31 1.43
C LEU A 185 5.67 3.37 0.47
N ASN A 186 4.66 4.10 0.91
CA ASN A 186 4.12 5.22 0.14
C ASN A 186 5.04 6.43 0.31
N HIS A 187 5.57 6.95 -0.80
CA HIS A 187 6.46 8.12 -0.81
C HIS A 187 5.82 9.38 -0.19
N ARG A 188 4.49 9.48 -0.18
CA ARG A 188 3.75 10.60 0.41
C ARG A 188 3.60 10.50 1.93
N SER A 189 3.80 9.31 2.50
CA SER A 189 3.64 9.00 3.92
C SER A 189 4.88 8.28 4.45
N GLN A 190 6.02 8.99 4.45
CA GLN A 190 7.29 8.42 4.89
C GLN A 190 7.28 8.09 6.39
N LEU A 191 7.93 7.00 6.75
CA LEU A 191 8.27 6.70 8.14
C LEU A 191 9.27 7.74 8.67
N LYS A 192 9.05 8.21 9.89
CA LYS A 192 9.90 9.22 10.53
C LYS A 192 10.37 8.74 11.89
N SER A 193 11.56 9.13 12.27
CA SER A 193 12.12 8.99 13.62
C SER A 193 12.87 10.27 13.97
N GLU A 194 12.83 10.65 15.25
CA GLU A 194 13.59 11.78 15.77
C GLU A 194 15.08 11.45 15.94
N ASP A 195 15.40 10.18 16.16
CA ASP A 195 16.72 9.72 16.52
C ASP A 195 17.61 9.30 15.34
N TYR A 196 17.02 9.00 14.17
CA TYR A 196 17.72 8.50 12.98
C TYR A 196 16.89 8.70 11.72
N SER A 197 17.56 8.78 10.58
CA SER A 197 16.87 8.76 9.27
C SER A 197 16.44 7.35 8.89
N ILE A 198 15.40 7.26 8.06
CA ILE A 198 14.87 6.01 7.54
C ILE A 198 14.92 6.10 6.01
N ASN A 199 15.44 5.07 5.35
CA ASN A 199 15.51 5.06 3.89
C ASN A 199 14.15 4.67 3.25
N GLU A 200 14.11 4.66 1.94
CA GLU A 200 12.91 4.32 1.13
C GLU A 200 12.36 2.91 1.39
N ASN A 201 13.18 2.00 1.88
CA ASN A 201 12.80 0.64 2.26
C ASN A 201 12.34 0.51 3.74
N GLY A 202 12.30 1.62 4.47
CA GLY A 202 11.94 1.60 5.89
C GLY A 202 13.07 1.14 6.81
N ILE A 203 14.31 1.09 6.31
CA ILE A 203 15.47 0.66 7.09
C ILE A 203 16.08 1.87 7.81
N PRO A 204 16.30 1.80 9.13
CA PRO A 204 17.02 2.82 9.87
C PRO A 204 18.42 3.05 9.29
N CYS A 205 18.84 4.30 9.20
CA CYS A 205 20.18 4.68 8.74
C CYS A 205 21.01 5.25 9.89
N CYS A 206 22.31 5.37 9.67
CA CYS A 206 23.21 6.00 10.63
C CYS A 206 22.76 7.45 10.91
N PRO A 207 22.65 7.90 12.18
CA PRO A 207 22.25 9.28 12.50
C PRO A 207 23.18 10.36 11.95
N LYS A 208 24.45 10.02 11.73
CA LYS A 208 25.46 10.94 11.17
C LYS A 208 25.66 10.78 9.66
N ASP A 209 25.08 9.75 9.05
CA ASP A 209 25.18 9.47 7.63
C ASP A 209 23.93 8.75 7.14
N SER A 210 22.99 9.52 6.61
CA SER A 210 21.69 9.00 6.13
C SER A 210 21.80 8.06 4.92
N THR A 211 22.93 8.04 4.24
CA THR A 211 23.17 7.14 3.10
C THR A 211 23.62 5.75 3.55
N LEU A 212 23.91 5.56 4.84
CA LEU A 212 24.45 4.35 5.39
C LEU A 212 23.36 3.56 6.17
N PRO A 213 22.69 2.56 5.54
CA PRO A 213 21.65 1.79 6.20
C PRO A 213 22.22 0.89 7.29
N MET A 214 21.48 0.73 8.38
CA MET A 214 21.85 -0.18 9.46
C MET A 214 21.70 -1.64 9.02
N ARG A 215 22.54 -2.50 9.56
CA ARG A 215 22.53 -3.92 9.29
C ARG A 215 21.41 -4.61 10.07
N SER A 216 20.59 -5.38 9.38
CA SER A 216 19.58 -6.24 9.98
C SER A 216 20.23 -7.36 10.83
N GLU A 217 19.71 -7.55 12.03
CA GLU A 217 20.12 -8.60 12.98
C GLU A 217 18.98 -9.60 13.26
N GLY A 218 17.84 -9.46 12.54
CA GLY A 218 16.68 -10.32 12.68
C GLY A 218 15.75 -9.97 13.84
N THR A 219 14.82 -10.87 14.11
CA THR A 219 13.81 -10.73 15.17
C THR A 219 14.29 -11.38 16.48
N ALA A 220 13.84 -10.84 17.60
CA ALA A 220 14.03 -11.43 18.91
C ALA A 220 12.78 -11.21 19.76
N THR A 221 12.36 -12.24 20.47
CA THR A 221 11.23 -12.17 21.41
C THR A 221 11.77 -11.84 22.80
N ARG A 222 11.18 -10.85 23.46
CA ARG A 222 11.46 -10.50 24.86
C ARG A 222 10.80 -11.49 25.81
N LYS A 223 11.24 -11.50 27.06
CA LYS A 223 10.65 -12.34 28.15
C LYS A 223 9.14 -12.08 28.35
N ASN A 224 8.67 -10.89 28.04
CA ASN A 224 7.26 -10.50 28.10
C ASN A 224 6.46 -10.84 26.83
N GLY A 225 7.02 -11.64 25.92
CA GLY A 225 6.38 -12.03 24.66
C GLY A 225 6.49 -11.01 23.52
N LEU A 226 6.94 -9.77 23.77
CA LEU A 226 7.04 -8.74 22.75
C LEU A 226 8.11 -9.10 21.69
N VAL A 227 7.70 -9.13 20.45
CA VAL A 227 8.62 -9.29 19.31
C VAL A 227 9.24 -7.94 18.98
N ARG A 228 10.54 -7.93 18.72
CA ARG A 228 11.28 -6.77 18.22
C ARG A 228 12.17 -7.17 17.06
N TYR A 229 12.27 -6.28 16.09
CA TYR A 229 13.25 -6.38 15.01
C TYR A 229 14.45 -5.51 15.35
N LYS A 230 15.66 -6.04 15.13
CA LYS A 230 16.90 -5.40 15.58
C LYS A 230 17.75 -4.99 14.40
N PHE A 231 18.24 -3.74 14.47
CA PHE A 231 19.24 -3.23 13.54
C PHE A 231 20.49 -2.81 14.33
N SER A 232 21.66 -2.94 13.72
CA SER A 232 22.93 -2.52 14.28
C SER A 232 23.70 -1.61 13.33
N CYS A 233 24.56 -0.76 13.91
CA CYS A 233 25.43 0.09 13.14
C CYS A 233 26.28 -0.74 12.15
N PRO A 234 26.32 -0.39 10.85
CA PRO A 234 27.05 -1.16 9.83
C PRO A 234 28.58 -1.10 10.03
N LYS A 235 29.10 -0.09 10.72
CA LYS A 235 30.52 0.07 11.05
C LYS A 235 30.97 -0.75 12.27
N VAL A 236 30.11 -1.61 12.82
CA VAL A 236 30.47 -2.54 13.91
C VAL A 236 31.09 -3.79 13.34
N LYS A 237 32.24 -4.17 13.90
CA LYS A 237 32.93 -5.45 13.60
C LYS A 237 32.95 -6.34 14.83
N TRP A 238 32.98 -7.64 14.59
CA TRP A 238 33.30 -8.62 15.63
C TRP A 238 34.81 -8.76 15.70
N ILE A 239 35.37 -8.50 16.90
CA ILE A 239 36.80 -8.56 17.15
C ILE A 239 37.03 -9.60 18.24
N LYS A 240 38.02 -10.45 18.04
CA LYS A 240 38.44 -11.42 19.06
C LYS A 240 39.25 -10.69 20.15
N ASP A 241 38.78 -10.78 21.37
CA ASP A 241 39.46 -10.21 22.51
C ASP A 241 40.79 -10.98 22.71
N PRO A 242 41.96 -10.32 22.72
CA PRO A 242 43.25 -10.97 22.78
C PRO A 242 43.50 -11.66 24.15
N VAL A 243 42.83 -11.23 25.20
CA VAL A 243 43.04 -11.79 26.55
C VAL A 243 42.08 -12.95 26.80
N THR A 244 40.80 -12.77 26.49
CA THR A 244 39.78 -13.77 26.83
C THR A 244 39.47 -14.73 25.68
N GLY A 245 39.96 -14.46 24.47
CA GLY A 245 39.64 -15.22 23.25
C GLY A 245 38.19 -15.08 22.77
N LYS A 246 37.36 -14.38 23.49
CA LYS A 246 35.92 -14.20 23.16
C LYS A 246 35.74 -13.14 22.08
N GLN A 247 34.78 -13.37 21.20
CA GLN A 247 34.38 -12.34 20.23
C GLN A 247 33.53 -11.27 20.91
N LYS A 248 33.89 -10.00 20.71
CA LYS A 248 33.10 -8.84 21.11
C LYS A 248 32.83 -7.91 19.94
N ARG A 249 31.72 -7.21 20.03
CA ARG A 249 31.35 -6.19 19.03
C ARG A 249 32.11 -4.90 19.36
N GLN A 250 32.70 -4.29 18.33
CA GLN A 250 33.40 -3.03 18.47
C GLN A 250 33.03 -2.08 17.33
N CYS A 251 32.64 -0.85 17.68
CA CYS A 251 32.40 0.22 16.71
C CYS A 251 33.74 0.68 16.11
N GLN A 252 33.81 0.72 14.78
CA GLN A 252 34.95 1.19 14.01
C GLN A 252 34.74 2.60 13.44
N CYS A 253 33.83 3.36 14.04
CA CYS A 253 33.50 4.71 13.58
C CYS A 253 34.49 5.71 14.19
N GLU A 254 35.10 6.56 13.37
CA GLU A 254 35.97 7.66 13.83
C GLU A 254 35.19 8.69 14.67
N GLN A 255 33.93 8.93 14.30
CA GLN A 255 33.04 9.82 15.01
C GLN A 255 31.79 9.06 15.46
N PRO A 256 31.83 8.31 16.56
CA PRO A 256 30.72 7.49 17.01
C PRO A 256 29.50 8.37 17.36
N CYS A 257 28.31 7.85 17.04
CA CYS A 257 27.01 8.48 17.34
C CYS A 257 26.42 7.96 18.68
N THR A 258 27.19 7.22 19.45
CA THR A 258 26.82 6.62 20.73
C THR A 258 28.06 6.35 21.55
N ASP A 259 27.95 6.43 22.87
CA ASP A 259 29.03 6.09 23.82
C ASP A 259 29.22 4.59 23.99
N SER A 260 28.29 3.77 23.39
CA SER A 260 28.40 2.33 23.46
C SER A 260 29.57 1.82 22.62
N PRO A 261 30.54 1.08 23.16
CA PRO A 261 31.64 0.50 22.40
C PRO A 261 31.14 -0.51 21.37
N SER A 262 29.95 -1.09 21.57
CA SER A 262 29.31 -2.02 20.63
C SER A 262 28.56 -1.33 19.50
N GLY A 263 28.63 0.01 19.40
CA GLY A 263 27.93 0.81 18.41
C GLY A 263 26.42 0.96 18.68
N ARG A 264 25.77 1.78 17.87
CA ARG A 264 24.33 2.05 18.00
C ARG A 264 23.49 0.84 17.56
N MET A 265 22.44 0.59 18.32
CA MET A 265 21.42 -0.39 18.02
C MET A 265 20.05 0.29 17.95
N VAL A 266 19.24 -0.08 16.98
CA VAL A 266 17.84 0.35 16.83
C VAL A 266 16.93 -0.86 16.95
N TYR A 267 15.86 -0.71 17.70
CA TYR A 267 14.85 -1.73 17.88
C TYR A 267 13.51 -1.21 17.36
N ILE A 268 12.94 -1.96 16.41
CA ILE A 268 11.60 -1.74 15.89
C ILE A 268 10.67 -2.75 16.57
N TYR A 269 9.50 -2.29 16.96
CA TYR A 269 8.45 -3.11 17.55
C TYR A 269 7.27 -3.17 16.56
N PRO A 270 7.12 -4.24 15.78
CA PRO A 270 6.09 -4.34 14.75
C PRO A 270 4.67 -4.07 15.28
N GLU A 271 4.35 -4.54 16.48
CA GLU A 271 3.04 -4.33 17.10
C GLU A 271 2.68 -2.85 17.34
N LYS A 272 3.69 -1.97 17.42
CA LYS A 272 3.49 -0.52 17.54
C LYS A 272 3.22 0.13 16.19
N ASP A 273 3.92 -0.32 15.15
CA ASP A 273 3.75 0.13 13.78
C ASP A 273 4.24 -0.95 12.81
N PHE A 274 3.31 -1.74 12.29
CA PHE A 274 3.60 -2.77 11.30
C PHE A 274 4.16 -2.24 9.98
N ARG A 275 4.00 -0.94 9.68
CA ARG A 275 4.61 -0.32 8.49
C ARG A 275 6.13 -0.39 8.53
N SER A 276 6.72 -0.31 9.71
CA SER A 276 8.17 -0.40 9.88
C SER A 276 8.72 -1.81 9.67
N TYR A 277 7.94 -2.85 9.99
CA TYR A 277 8.26 -4.25 9.75
C TYR A 277 6.98 -5.10 9.59
N PRO A 278 6.48 -5.28 8.38
CA PRO A 278 5.23 -6.03 8.12
C PRO A 278 5.45 -7.56 8.02
N GLY A 279 6.25 -8.15 8.90
CA GLY A 279 6.63 -9.56 8.88
C GLY A 279 7.72 -9.91 7.86
N THR A 280 8.20 -8.93 7.09
CA THR A 280 9.27 -9.07 6.09
C THR A 280 10.08 -7.78 6.01
N LEU A 281 11.30 -7.85 5.50
CA LEU A 281 12.19 -6.70 5.35
C LEU A 281 12.22 -6.25 3.89
N ARG A 282 11.77 -5.02 3.62
CA ARG A 282 11.82 -4.42 2.28
C ARG A 282 13.25 -4.23 1.81
N GLY A 283 13.47 -4.24 0.49
CA GLY A 283 14.80 -4.08 -0.11
C GLY A 283 15.70 -5.30 0.05
N THR A 284 15.13 -6.46 0.37
CA THR A 284 15.83 -7.75 0.32
C THR A 284 15.45 -8.52 -0.94
N GLU A 285 16.31 -9.42 -1.38
CA GLU A 285 16.05 -10.28 -2.54
C GLU A 285 14.77 -11.12 -2.34
N GLU A 286 14.51 -11.62 -1.13
CA GLU A 286 13.26 -12.33 -0.78
C GLU A 286 12.05 -11.44 -1.01
N TRP A 287 12.13 -10.18 -0.57
CA TRP A 287 11.03 -9.22 -0.71
C TRP A 287 10.77 -8.92 -2.20
N ASP A 288 11.82 -8.61 -2.96
CA ASP A 288 11.72 -8.27 -4.37
C ASP A 288 11.16 -9.43 -5.20
N ASN A 289 11.63 -10.65 -4.95
CA ASN A 289 11.16 -11.84 -5.66
C ASN A 289 9.69 -12.16 -5.33
N SER A 290 9.28 -11.98 -4.09
CA SER A 290 7.88 -12.16 -3.69
C SER A 290 6.99 -11.08 -4.29
N TYR A 291 7.42 -9.81 -4.22
CA TYR A 291 6.62 -8.68 -4.70
C TYR A 291 6.40 -8.69 -6.23
N LYS A 292 7.36 -9.20 -7.01
CA LYS A 292 7.21 -9.39 -8.46
C LYS A 292 6.01 -10.25 -8.84
N LEU A 293 5.57 -11.16 -7.97
CA LEU A 293 4.40 -12.01 -8.23
C LEU A 293 3.08 -11.24 -8.25
N ARG A 294 3.09 -9.97 -7.84
CA ARG A 294 1.90 -9.11 -7.93
C ARG A 294 1.48 -8.82 -9.39
N THR A 295 2.40 -8.86 -10.32
CA THR A 295 2.18 -8.53 -11.74
C THR A 295 1.98 -9.74 -12.65
N VAL A 296 1.76 -10.90 -12.07
CA VAL A 296 1.53 -12.16 -12.82
C VAL A 296 0.08 -12.28 -13.25
#